data_963f2e647e9e853d42e0e4f806bb3555
#
_entry.id   963f2e647e9e853d42e0e4f806bb3555
#
_cell.length_a   1.000
_cell.length_b   1.000
_cell.length_c   1.000
_cell.angle_alpha   90.00
_cell.angle_beta   90.00
_cell.angle_gamma   90.00
#
_symmetry.space_group_name_H-M   'P 1'
#
loop_
_entity.id
_entity.type
_entity.pdbx_description
1 polymer ?
#
loop_
_entity_poly.entity_id
_entity_poly.type
_entity_poly.pdbx_seq_one_letter_code
_entity_poly.pdbx_strand_id
1 'polypeptide(L)' 'MPEKLKKSIKHYNRKTGKTTTEHFYLRATKLNELLEIINSDKANAKLKIKCKRELDRRTKNG' A
#
# COMPACT_ATOMS: atom_id res chain seq x y z
N MET A 1 5.88 -13.37 -6.17
CA MET A 1 4.96 -12.86 -5.13
C MET A 1 4.66 -11.39 -5.37
N PRO A 2 3.40 -10.97 -5.17
CA PRO A 2 3.10 -9.55 -5.28
C PRO A 2 3.80 -8.76 -4.18
N GLU A 3 4.31 -7.61 -4.53
CA GLU A 3 5.00 -6.74 -3.59
C GLU A 3 3.99 -6.05 -2.67
N LYS A 4 4.26 -6.04 -1.38
CA LYS A 4 3.40 -5.41 -0.40
C LYS A 4 3.78 -3.94 -0.20
N LEU A 5 2.77 -3.08 -0.09
CA LEU A 5 2.97 -1.67 0.20
C LEU A 5 3.46 -1.46 1.63
N LYS A 6 2.84 -2.16 2.57
CA LYS A 6 3.19 -2.10 3.99
C LYS A 6 2.76 -3.39 4.67
N LYS A 7 3.15 -3.55 5.93
CA LYS A 7 2.79 -4.74 6.72
C LYS A 7 1.28 -4.87 6.86
N SER A 8 0.79 -6.11 6.83
CA SER A 8 -0.62 -6.40 7.04
C SER A 8 -1.06 -5.97 8.44
N ILE A 9 -2.28 -5.49 8.55
CA ILE A 9 -2.87 -5.05 9.82
C ILE A 9 -3.95 -6.02 10.23
N LYS A 10 -3.94 -6.44 11.49
CA LYS A 10 -4.99 -7.29 12.04
C LYS A 10 -6.03 -6.43 12.72
N HIS A 11 -7.28 -6.66 12.37
CA HIS A 11 -8.43 -5.98 12.95
C HIS A 11 -9.24 -6.98 13.78
N TYR A 12 -9.40 -6.71 15.06
CA TYR A 12 -10.22 -7.55 15.94
C TYR A 12 -11.60 -6.92 16.10
N ASN A 13 -12.61 -7.72 15.78
CA ASN A 13 -14.01 -7.29 15.93
C ASN A 13 -14.58 -7.88 17.22
N ARG A 14 -14.82 -7.03 18.20
CA ARG A 14 -15.35 -7.44 19.51
C ARG A 14 -16.77 -8.00 19.42
N LYS A 15 -17.56 -7.51 18.47
CA LYS A 15 -18.96 -7.95 18.32
C LYS A 15 -19.06 -9.38 17.83
N THR A 16 -18.18 -9.79 16.93
CA THR A 16 -18.20 -11.14 16.36
C THR A 16 -17.12 -12.05 16.93
N GLY A 17 -16.14 -11.47 17.64
CA GLY A 17 -15.01 -12.21 18.18
C GLY A 17 -14.05 -12.72 17.11
N LYS A 18 -14.15 -12.21 15.90
CA LYS A 18 -13.31 -12.64 14.78
C LYS A 18 -12.20 -11.64 14.51
N THR A 19 -11.04 -12.16 14.09
CA THR A 19 -9.91 -11.35 13.66
C THR A 19 -9.82 -11.41 12.14
N THR A 20 -9.80 -10.24 11.49
CA THR A 20 -9.57 -10.14 10.05
C THR A 20 -8.20 -9.53 9.81
N THR A 21 -7.49 -10.05 8.80
CA THR A 21 -6.19 -9.52 8.40
C THR A 21 -6.36 -8.76 7.09
N GLU A 22 -5.97 -7.49 7.09
CA GLU A 22 -6.00 -6.66 5.89
C GLU A 22 -4.61 -6.64 5.27
N HIS A 23 -4.52 -7.05 4.01
CA HIS A 23 -3.28 -7.08 3.24
C HIS A 23 -3.21 -5.87 2.31
N PHE A 24 -2.06 -5.21 2.32
CA PHE A 24 -1.84 -4.03 1.50
C PHE A 24 -0.84 -4.36 0.39
N TYR A 25 -1.36 -4.64 -0.80
CA TYR A 25 -0.52 -4.93 -1.96
C TYR A 25 -0.35 -3.69 -2.82
N LEU A 26 0.86 -3.52 -3.33
CA LEU A 26 1.20 -2.38 -4.17
C LEU A 26 0.30 -2.30 -5.41
N ARG A 27 0.01 -3.46 -6.01
CA ARG A 27 -0.87 -3.54 -7.18
C ARG A 27 -2.29 -3.10 -6.90
N ALA A 28 -2.79 -3.38 -5.70
CA ALA A 28 -4.15 -3.05 -5.29
C ALA A 28 -4.28 -1.63 -4.77
N THR A 29 -3.17 -0.92 -4.59
CA THR A 29 -3.18 0.44 -4.07
C THR A 29 -3.70 1.42 -5.12
N LYS A 30 -4.59 2.30 -4.70
CA LYS A 30 -5.15 3.32 -5.59
C LYS A 30 -4.08 4.37 -5.95
N LEU A 31 -4.23 4.95 -7.14
CA LEU A 31 -3.32 5.99 -7.61
C LEU A 31 -3.20 7.15 -6.61
N ASN A 32 -4.33 7.60 -6.06
CA ASN A 32 -4.34 8.69 -5.10
C ASN A 32 -3.51 8.37 -3.85
N GLU A 33 -3.60 7.13 -3.36
CA GLU A 33 -2.83 6.70 -2.21
C GLU A 33 -1.33 6.69 -2.51
N LEU A 34 -0.95 6.25 -3.71
CA LEU A 34 0.45 6.27 -4.13
C LEU A 34 1.00 7.69 -4.14
N LEU A 35 0.23 8.62 -4.70
CA LEU A 35 0.63 10.03 -4.75
C LEU A 35 0.74 10.64 -3.35
N GLU A 36 -0.18 10.32 -2.47
CA GLU A 36 -0.14 10.79 -1.08
C GLU A 36 1.13 10.31 -0.36
N ILE A 37 1.49 9.04 -0.54
CA ILE A 37 2.70 8.48 0.05
C ILE A 37 3.95 9.15 -0.50
N ILE A 38 4.01 9.36 -1.81
CA ILE A 38 5.15 9.99 -2.46
C ILE A 38 5.34 11.43 -1.95
N ASN A 39 4.24 12.13 -1.72
CA ASN A 39 4.26 13.51 -1.24
C ASN A 39 4.35 13.61 0.29
N SER A 40 4.25 12.51 1.01
CA SER A 40 4.30 12.51 2.47
C SER A 40 5.73 12.56 2.99
N ASP A 41 6.01 13.53 3.85
CA ASP A 41 7.32 13.62 4.49
C ASP A 41 7.53 12.54 5.55
N LYS A 42 6.44 11.94 6.01
CA LYS A 42 6.48 10.90 7.05
C LYS A 42 6.76 9.51 6.49
N ALA A 43 6.60 9.31 5.19
CA ALA A 43 6.82 8.01 4.58
C ALA A 43 8.32 7.70 4.47
N ASN A 44 8.66 6.41 4.64
CA ASN A 44 10.04 5.97 4.48
C ASN A 44 10.52 6.15 3.04
N ALA A 45 11.81 6.42 2.88
CA ALA A 45 12.40 6.55 1.55
C ALA A 45 12.19 5.30 0.71
N LYS A 46 12.32 4.12 1.32
CA LYS A 46 12.10 2.84 0.62
C LYS A 46 10.67 2.73 0.12
N LEU A 47 9.71 3.14 0.94
CA LEU A 47 8.30 3.10 0.57
C LEU A 47 8.00 4.06 -0.58
N LYS A 48 8.56 5.26 -0.53
CA LYS A 48 8.43 6.25 -1.60
C LYS A 48 8.98 5.73 -2.92
N ILE A 49 10.13 5.07 -2.89
CA ILE A 49 10.75 4.47 -4.07
C ILE A 49 9.84 3.41 -4.67
N LYS A 50 9.28 2.54 -3.84
CA LYS A 50 8.34 1.51 -4.30
C LYS A 50 7.11 2.10 -4.97
N CYS A 51 6.55 3.13 -4.36
CA CYS A 51 5.38 3.82 -4.92
C CYS A 51 5.69 4.50 -6.25
N LYS A 52 6.85 5.13 -6.37
CA LYS A 52 7.28 5.75 -7.62
C LYS A 52 7.46 4.71 -8.73
N ARG A 53 8.06 3.57 -8.41
CA ARG A 53 8.24 2.47 -9.38
C ARG A 53 6.90 1.95 -9.87
N GLU A 54 5.95 1.76 -8.97
CA GLU A 54 4.62 1.29 -9.35
C GLU A 54 3.89 2.31 -10.21
N LEU A 55 4.00 3.58 -9.87
CA LEU A 55 3.39 4.66 -10.64
C LEU A 55 3.98 4.72 -12.05
N ASP A 56 5.31 4.65 -12.15
CA ASP A 56 6.02 4.65 -13.43
C ASP A 56 5.61 3.47 -14.29
N ARG A 57 5.50 2.29 -13.69
CA ARG A 57 5.06 1.08 -14.38
C ARG A 57 3.65 1.25 -14.95
N ARG A 58 2.73 1.80 -14.17
CA ARG A 58 1.35 2.05 -14.62
C ARG A 58 1.32 3.06 -15.76
N THR A 59 2.15 4.08 -15.69
CA THR A 59 2.23 5.11 -16.73
C THR A 59 2.75 4.52 -18.03
N LYS A 60 3.75 3.63 -17.97
CA LYS A 60 4.29 2.99 -19.17
C LYS A 60 3.33 1.99 -19.80
N ASN A 61 2.56 1.30 -18.97
CA ASN A 61 1.64 0.25 -19.43
C ASN A 61 0.22 0.76 -19.68
N GLY A 62 -0.03 1.97 -19.30
CA GLY A 62 -1.32 2.61 -19.51
C GLY A 62 -1.29 3.46 -20.75
#